data_c961f826d3903ce0dc972fba177d7d76
#
_entry.id   c961f826d3903ce0dc972fba177d7d76
#
_cell.length_a   1.000
_cell.length_b   1.000
_cell.length_c   1.000
_cell.angle_alpha   90.00
_cell.angle_beta   90.00
_cell.angle_gamma   90.00
#
_symmetry.space_group_name_H-M   'P 1'
#
loop_
_entity.id
_entity.type
_entity.pdbx_description
1 polymer ?
#
loop_
_entity_poly.entity_id
_entity_poly.type
_entity_poly.pdbx_seq_one_letter_code
_entity_poly.pdbx_strand_id
1 'polypeptide(L)'
;MIWKKNIIAGFNITTIGDDRNYSYIPTRYGNTLADKVSKHILQDIDYVEYSFLDRGRDERQYCSHGVGLPIATICRTKYGEYPEYHTSLDDLTVISPSGLYGGYEKIKKAIELLEKNDYYKVTVLCEPQLGKRGLYPTISTKTSAATVRVMMDFITYADGDNDLIDIANIIGVQAEDLFEIVDKLKAVKLIKVI
;
A
#
# COMPACT_ATOMS: atom_id res chain seq x y z
N MET A 1 3.14 -15.50 -23.07
CA MET A 1 3.53 -14.08 -22.82
C MET A 1 4.34 -14.07 -21.51
N ILE A 2 5.63 -13.81 -21.59
CA ILE A 2 6.57 -13.93 -20.45
C ILE A 2 6.22 -12.96 -19.31
N TRP A 3 5.75 -11.77 -19.60
CA TRP A 3 5.45 -10.73 -18.61
C TRP A 3 4.34 -11.13 -17.63
N LYS A 4 3.32 -11.84 -18.09
CA LYS A 4 2.16 -12.20 -17.27
C LYS A 4 2.51 -13.02 -16.03
N LYS A 5 3.63 -13.74 -16.04
CA LYS A 5 4.10 -14.57 -14.92
C LYS A 5 4.97 -13.82 -13.92
N ASN A 6 5.50 -12.67 -14.32
CA ASN A 6 6.52 -11.95 -13.54
C ASN A 6 6.00 -10.62 -12.95
N ILE A 7 4.83 -10.12 -13.41
CA ILE A 7 4.23 -8.90 -12.88
C ILE A 7 3.25 -9.29 -11.78
N ILE A 8 3.57 -8.94 -10.55
CA ILE A 8 2.73 -9.22 -9.37
C ILE A 8 1.80 -8.05 -9.02
N ALA A 9 2.18 -6.83 -9.35
CA ALA A 9 1.40 -5.61 -9.17
C ALA A 9 1.91 -4.51 -10.09
N GLY A 10 1.09 -3.51 -10.37
CA GLY A 10 1.47 -2.30 -11.08
C GLY A 10 0.44 -1.19 -10.88
N PHE A 11 0.86 0.04 -11.19
CA PHE A 11 0.01 1.22 -11.05
C PHE A 11 0.02 2.04 -12.32
N ASN A 12 -1.16 2.35 -12.81
CA ASN A 12 -1.35 3.36 -13.84
C ASN A 12 -1.42 4.73 -13.17
N ILE A 13 -0.53 5.63 -13.58
CA ILE A 13 -0.38 6.98 -13.01
C ILE A 13 -0.91 7.97 -14.04
N THR A 14 -1.99 8.66 -13.69
CA THR A 14 -2.63 9.66 -14.55
C THR A 14 -3.29 10.73 -13.69
N THR A 15 -3.49 11.93 -14.20
CA THR A 15 -4.18 13.06 -13.54
C THR A 15 -3.80 13.18 -12.05
N ILE A 16 -2.50 13.35 -11.76
CA ILE A 16 -1.97 13.34 -10.39
C ILE A 16 -1.69 14.75 -9.83
N GLY A 17 -2.10 15.81 -10.50
CA GLY A 17 -1.61 17.17 -10.20
C GLY A 17 -2.59 18.11 -9.53
N ASP A 18 -3.88 17.83 -9.50
CA ASP A 18 -4.90 18.70 -8.87
C ASP A 18 -5.03 18.45 -7.36
N ASP A 19 -5.68 19.39 -6.64
CA ASP A 19 -5.88 19.30 -5.17
C ASP A 19 -7.30 18.88 -4.77
N ARG A 20 -8.17 18.52 -5.71
CA ARG A 20 -9.60 18.36 -5.45
C ARG A 20 -9.90 17.05 -4.75
N ASN A 21 -9.31 15.93 -5.21
CA ASN A 21 -9.68 14.61 -4.73
C ASN A 21 -8.54 13.60 -4.87
N TYR A 22 -8.72 12.42 -4.27
CA TYR A 22 -8.00 11.20 -4.61
C TYR A 22 -8.98 10.19 -5.21
N SER A 23 -8.52 9.40 -6.15
CA SER A 23 -9.33 8.44 -6.89
C SER A 23 -8.59 7.12 -7.06
N TYR A 24 -9.34 6.03 -6.97
CA TYR A 24 -8.85 4.68 -7.19
C TYR A 24 -9.77 3.95 -8.17
N ILE A 25 -9.17 3.36 -9.21
CA ILE A 25 -9.86 2.46 -10.12
C ILE A 25 -9.22 1.07 -9.95
N PRO A 26 -10.00 0.05 -9.56
CA PRO A 26 -9.48 -1.28 -9.30
C PRO A 26 -8.95 -1.96 -10.56
N THR A 27 -8.17 -3.01 -10.38
CA THR A 27 -7.91 -3.99 -11.42
C THR A 27 -9.22 -4.65 -11.84
N ARG A 28 -9.20 -5.41 -12.95
CA ARG A 28 -10.42 -6.03 -13.50
C ARG A 28 -11.22 -6.85 -12.48
N TYR A 29 -10.57 -7.47 -11.51
CA TYR A 29 -11.21 -8.31 -10.48
C TYR A 29 -11.26 -7.64 -9.11
N GLY A 30 -10.53 -6.55 -8.88
CA GLY A 30 -10.55 -5.76 -7.65
C GLY A 30 -9.96 -6.44 -6.41
N ASN A 31 -9.22 -7.53 -6.58
CA ASN A 31 -8.68 -8.33 -5.48
C ASN A 31 -7.22 -8.75 -5.68
N THR A 32 -6.47 -8.01 -6.49
CA THR A 32 -5.04 -8.25 -6.70
C THR A 32 -4.20 -7.54 -5.64
N LEU A 33 -2.89 -7.84 -5.61
CA LEU A 33 -1.96 -7.14 -4.73
C LEU A 33 -1.94 -5.62 -5.00
N ALA A 34 -2.06 -5.19 -6.26
CA ALA A 34 -2.17 -3.76 -6.59
C ALA A 34 -3.42 -3.12 -5.96
N ASP A 35 -4.55 -3.84 -5.94
CA ASP A 35 -5.78 -3.36 -5.29
C ASP A 35 -5.60 -3.27 -3.78
N LYS A 36 -5.01 -4.29 -3.17
CA LYS A 36 -4.74 -4.35 -1.73
C LYS A 36 -3.86 -3.18 -1.27
N VAL A 37 -2.75 -2.95 -1.97
CA VAL A 37 -1.86 -1.82 -1.70
C VAL A 37 -2.58 -0.49 -1.89
N SER A 38 -3.32 -0.31 -2.99
CA SER A 38 -4.04 0.94 -3.27
C SER A 38 -5.03 1.29 -2.16
N LYS A 39 -5.82 0.32 -1.73
CA LYS A 39 -6.79 0.54 -0.63
C LYS A 39 -6.10 0.87 0.68
N HIS A 40 -5.02 0.16 1.00
CA HIS A 40 -4.28 0.39 2.24
C HIS A 40 -3.67 1.80 2.32
N ILE A 41 -3.03 2.29 1.25
CA ILE A 41 -2.42 3.62 1.26
C ILE A 41 -3.42 4.79 1.20
N LEU A 42 -4.67 4.51 0.84
CA LEU A 42 -5.73 5.51 0.75
C LEU A 42 -6.69 5.48 1.94
N GLN A 43 -6.62 4.47 2.82
CA GLN A 43 -7.63 4.24 3.87
C GLN A 43 -7.80 5.40 4.88
N ASP A 44 -6.77 6.24 5.08
CA ASP A 44 -6.79 7.34 6.05
C ASP A 44 -7.19 8.69 5.44
N ILE A 45 -7.57 8.71 4.18
CA ILE A 45 -7.99 9.93 3.48
C ILE A 45 -9.30 9.70 2.75
N ASP A 46 -10.02 10.76 2.50
CA ASP A 46 -11.18 10.70 1.61
C ASP A 46 -10.72 10.45 0.18
N TYR A 47 -11.28 9.42 -0.45
CA TYR A 47 -11.05 9.12 -1.86
C TYR A 47 -12.31 8.55 -2.51
N VAL A 48 -12.38 8.62 -3.82
CA VAL A 48 -13.46 8.02 -4.62
C VAL A 48 -12.99 6.69 -5.19
N GLU A 49 -13.68 5.62 -4.83
CA GLU A 49 -13.49 4.30 -5.45
C GLU A 49 -14.43 4.17 -6.65
N TYR A 50 -13.86 3.90 -7.81
CA TYR A 50 -14.59 3.67 -9.05
C TYR A 50 -14.72 2.18 -9.36
N SER A 51 -15.55 1.84 -10.33
CA SER A 51 -15.59 0.50 -10.91
C SER A 51 -14.51 0.34 -11.97
N PHE A 52 -14.02 -0.88 -12.22
CA PHE A 52 -13.20 -1.16 -13.40
C PHE A 52 -13.93 -0.82 -14.71
N LEU A 53 -15.24 -0.74 -14.70
CA LEU A 53 -16.01 -0.31 -15.88
C LEU A 53 -15.79 1.17 -16.24
N ASP A 54 -15.31 1.98 -15.29
CA ASP A 54 -14.95 3.39 -15.47
C ASP A 54 -13.53 3.60 -15.97
N ARG A 55 -12.85 2.52 -16.34
CA ARG A 55 -11.51 2.54 -16.93
C ARG A 55 -11.45 3.36 -18.22
N GLY A 56 -10.36 4.04 -18.46
CA GLY A 56 -10.20 4.85 -19.66
C GLY A 56 -8.77 5.04 -20.13
N ARG A 57 -7.77 4.56 -19.39
CA ARG A 57 -6.35 4.70 -19.68
C ARG A 57 -5.71 3.34 -20.00
N ASP A 58 -4.44 3.18 -19.70
CA ASP A 58 -3.63 2.01 -20.06
C ASP A 58 -4.10 0.73 -19.37
N GLU A 59 -4.74 0.83 -18.20
CA GLU A 59 -5.35 -0.31 -17.52
C GLU A 59 -6.39 -1.03 -18.38
N ARG A 60 -7.02 -0.32 -19.36
CA ARG A 60 -7.91 -0.95 -20.36
C ARG A 60 -7.24 -2.08 -21.12
N GLN A 61 -5.96 -1.88 -21.45
CA GLN A 61 -5.19 -2.85 -22.24
C GLN A 61 -4.54 -3.89 -21.33
N TYR A 62 -3.88 -3.42 -20.26
CA TYR A 62 -3.15 -4.31 -19.36
C TYR A 62 -4.06 -5.25 -18.58
N CYS A 63 -5.24 -4.81 -18.18
CA CYS A 63 -6.22 -5.64 -17.47
C CYS A 63 -7.23 -6.33 -18.40
N SER A 64 -7.09 -6.21 -19.74
CA SER A 64 -8.04 -6.78 -20.71
C SER A 64 -8.07 -8.31 -20.66
N HIS A 65 -9.14 -8.89 -21.24
CA HIS A 65 -9.24 -10.34 -21.41
C HIS A 65 -8.02 -10.89 -22.18
N GLY A 66 -7.51 -12.04 -21.75
CA GLY A 66 -6.31 -12.65 -22.32
C GLY A 66 -4.99 -12.08 -21.78
N VAL A 67 -4.92 -10.81 -21.43
CA VAL A 67 -3.75 -10.16 -20.79
C VAL A 67 -3.84 -10.27 -19.26
N GLY A 68 -4.78 -9.58 -18.62
CA GLY A 68 -5.11 -9.71 -17.21
C GLY A 68 -3.96 -9.44 -16.25
N LEU A 69 -3.20 -8.37 -16.50
CA LEU A 69 -2.17 -7.91 -15.56
C LEU A 69 -2.81 -7.19 -14.37
N PRO A 70 -2.23 -7.29 -13.18
CA PRO A 70 -2.75 -6.65 -11.96
C PRO A 70 -2.35 -5.17 -11.91
N ILE A 71 -2.94 -4.34 -12.76
CA ILE A 71 -2.65 -2.91 -12.85
C ILE A 71 -3.83 -2.11 -12.31
N ALA A 72 -3.68 -1.48 -11.16
CA ALA A 72 -4.64 -0.54 -10.57
C ALA A 72 -4.33 0.90 -11.00
N THR A 73 -5.30 1.79 -10.93
CA THR A 73 -5.08 3.22 -11.17
C THR A 73 -5.21 3.99 -9.87
N ILE A 74 -4.19 4.77 -9.53
CA ILE A 74 -4.20 5.75 -8.44
C ILE A 74 -4.01 7.12 -9.08
N CYS A 75 -4.95 8.01 -8.84
CA CYS A 75 -4.88 9.38 -9.37
C CYS A 75 -5.45 10.39 -8.36
N ARG A 76 -5.29 11.67 -8.68
CA ARG A 76 -6.03 12.74 -8.02
C ARG A 76 -7.46 12.71 -8.56
N THR A 77 -8.05 13.80 -9.00
CA THR A 77 -9.36 13.71 -9.62
C THR A 77 -9.30 12.86 -10.90
N LYS A 78 -10.15 11.86 -10.98
CA LYS A 78 -10.20 10.96 -12.13
C LYS A 78 -10.48 11.74 -13.43
N TYR A 79 -9.84 11.33 -14.50
CA TYR A 79 -10.11 11.86 -15.84
C TYR A 79 -11.61 11.78 -16.18
N GLY A 80 -12.13 12.83 -16.80
CA GLY A 80 -13.55 12.97 -17.10
C GLY A 80 -14.44 13.43 -15.94
N GLU A 81 -13.89 13.57 -14.74
CA GLU A 81 -14.64 13.97 -13.53
C GLU A 81 -14.37 15.44 -13.12
N TYR A 82 -13.59 16.17 -13.91
CA TYR A 82 -13.38 17.61 -13.71
C TYR A 82 -13.69 18.40 -15.00
N PRO A 83 -14.25 19.62 -14.89
CA PRO A 83 -14.84 20.32 -16.01
C PRO A 83 -13.82 20.77 -17.06
N GLU A 84 -12.56 20.94 -16.68
CA GLU A 84 -11.50 21.36 -17.60
C GLU A 84 -11.00 20.22 -18.50
N TYR A 85 -11.27 18.97 -18.12
CA TYR A 85 -10.76 17.78 -18.82
C TYR A 85 -11.10 17.80 -20.31
N HIS A 86 -10.08 17.64 -21.18
CA HIS A 86 -10.19 17.67 -22.63
C HIS A 86 -10.76 18.98 -23.22
N THR A 87 -10.58 20.09 -22.52
CA THR A 87 -10.90 21.43 -22.99
C THR A 87 -9.64 22.30 -23.05
N SER A 88 -9.77 23.51 -23.62
CA SER A 88 -8.68 24.50 -23.60
C SER A 88 -8.41 25.09 -22.21
N LEU A 89 -9.23 24.75 -21.21
CA LEU A 89 -9.06 25.16 -19.81
C LEU A 89 -8.22 24.16 -19.02
N ASP A 90 -7.88 23.00 -19.60
CA ASP A 90 -6.99 22.01 -18.97
C ASP A 90 -5.53 22.46 -19.15
N ASP A 91 -5.16 23.46 -18.40
CA ASP A 91 -3.87 24.12 -18.40
C ASP A 91 -3.19 24.06 -17.01
N LEU A 92 -2.08 24.78 -16.83
CA LEU A 92 -1.31 24.77 -15.58
C LEU A 92 -2.07 25.31 -14.35
N THR A 93 -3.24 25.94 -14.53
CA THR A 93 -4.07 26.41 -13.41
C THR A 93 -4.85 25.26 -12.74
N VAL A 94 -4.99 24.12 -13.41
CA VAL A 94 -5.64 22.91 -12.87
C VAL A 94 -4.73 22.18 -11.89
N ILE A 95 -3.43 22.32 -12.03
CA ILE A 95 -2.44 21.63 -11.20
C ILE A 95 -1.81 22.56 -10.17
N SER A 96 -1.32 21.97 -9.07
CA SER A 96 -0.62 22.69 -8.02
C SER A 96 0.60 21.93 -7.52
N PRO A 97 1.57 22.60 -6.88
CA PRO A 97 2.68 21.91 -6.20
C PRO A 97 2.20 20.90 -5.15
N SER A 98 1.17 21.24 -4.37
CA SER A 98 0.57 20.34 -3.36
C SER A 98 -0.12 19.14 -4.00
N GLY A 99 -0.86 19.35 -5.10
CA GLY A 99 -1.49 18.27 -5.84
C GLY A 99 -0.48 17.28 -6.40
N LEU A 100 0.55 17.79 -7.08
CA LEU A 100 1.65 16.97 -7.61
C LEU A 100 2.39 16.21 -6.50
N TYR A 101 2.72 16.89 -5.39
CA TYR A 101 3.38 16.26 -4.26
C TYR A 101 2.48 15.17 -3.63
N GLY A 102 1.20 15.44 -3.45
CA GLY A 102 0.25 14.46 -2.91
C GLY A 102 0.12 13.22 -3.78
N GLY A 103 0.05 13.40 -5.12
CA GLY A 103 0.08 12.29 -6.07
C GLY A 103 1.37 11.49 -5.99
N TYR A 104 2.52 12.17 -5.98
CA TYR A 104 3.84 11.55 -5.85
C TYR A 104 3.97 10.73 -4.55
N GLU A 105 3.59 11.31 -3.39
CA GLU A 105 3.65 10.65 -2.09
C GLU A 105 2.85 9.33 -2.05
N LYS A 106 1.66 9.32 -2.62
CA LYS A 106 0.84 8.10 -2.66
C LYS A 106 1.46 7.01 -3.52
N ILE A 107 2.00 7.35 -4.68
CA ILE A 107 2.68 6.38 -5.55
C ILE A 107 3.98 5.87 -4.90
N LYS A 108 4.76 6.77 -4.30
CA LYS A 108 5.97 6.40 -3.55
C LYS A 108 5.64 5.41 -2.44
N LYS A 109 4.65 5.70 -1.59
CA LYS A 109 4.18 4.79 -0.53
C LYS A 109 3.71 3.45 -1.07
N ALA A 110 2.99 3.44 -2.20
CA ALA A 110 2.56 2.19 -2.84
C ALA A 110 3.76 1.31 -3.24
N ILE A 111 4.80 1.91 -3.81
CA ILE A 111 6.03 1.18 -4.21
C ILE A 111 6.78 0.69 -2.97
N GLU A 112 7.00 1.55 -1.97
CA GLU A 112 7.69 1.20 -0.73
C GLU A 112 6.97 0.07 0.02
N LEU A 113 5.64 0.10 0.01
CA LEU A 113 4.84 -0.96 0.61
C LEU A 113 4.96 -2.28 -0.17
N LEU A 114 4.96 -2.25 -1.51
CA LEU A 114 5.19 -3.45 -2.31
C LEU A 114 6.56 -4.08 -2.03
N GLU A 115 7.62 -3.27 -1.88
CA GLU A 115 8.99 -3.74 -1.58
C GLU A 115 9.11 -4.42 -0.20
N LYS A 116 8.21 -4.09 0.73
CA LYS A 116 8.22 -4.59 2.11
C LYS A 116 7.12 -5.61 2.39
N ASN A 117 6.16 -5.78 1.48
CA ASN A 117 5.02 -6.67 1.69
C ASN A 117 5.38 -8.12 1.40
N ASP A 118 5.85 -8.80 2.42
CA ASP A 118 6.17 -10.22 2.40
C ASP A 118 5.29 -10.99 3.39
N TYR A 119 5.27 -12.30 3.27
CA TYR A 119 4.75 -13.21 4.28
C TYR A 119 5.81 -13.46 5.35
N TYR A 120 5.49 -13.12 6.57
CA TYR A 120 6.42 -13.27 7.70
C TYR A 120 6.03 -14.41 8.61
N LYS A 121 7.02 -15.17 9.08
CA LYS A 121 6.81 -16.27 10.03
C LYS A 121 7.73 -16.17 11.21
N VAL A 122 7.15 -16.21 12.41
CA VAL A 122 7.90 -16.30 13.67
C VAL A 122 8.65 -17.63 13.74
N THR A 123 9.89 -17.58 14.25
CA THR A 123 10.81 -18.72 14.27
C THR A 123 10.73 -19.56 15.54
N VAL A 124 9.97 -19.11 16.55
CA VAL A 124 9.79 -19.77 17.84
C VAL A 124 8.33 -20.09 18.08
N LEU A 125 8.06 -21.08 18.90
CA LEU A 125 6.70 -21.39 19.35
C LEU A 125 6.32 -20.50 20.54
N CYS A 126 5.04 -20.23 20.67
CA CYS A 126 4.46 -19.37 21.70
C CYS A 126 4.99 -17.93 21.65
N GLU A 127 4.54 -17.11 22.59
CA GLU A 127 4.92 -15.71 22.70
C GLU A 127 6.40 -15.58 23.10
N PRO A 128 7.24 -14.90 22.31
CA PRO A 128 8.66 -14.80 22.58
C PRO A 128 8.98 -13.84 23.71
N GLN A 129 10.02 -14.14 24.48
CA GLN A 129 10.56 -13.22 25.48
C GLN A 129 11.41 -12.14 24.79
N LEU A 130 10.81 -10.95 24.54
CA LEU A 130 11.46 -9.84 23.85
C LEU A 130 12.67 -9.31 24.64
N GLY A 131 12.62 -9.29 25.98
CA GLY A 131 13.71 -8.81 26.83
C GLY A 131 15.02 -9.57 26.64
N LYS A 132 14.97 -10.89 26.47
CA LYS A 132 16.15 -11.73 26.20
C LYS A 132 16.79 -11.44 24.83
N ARG A 133 16.09 -10.74 23.95
CA ARG A 133 16.51 -10.38 22.60
C ARG A 133 16.87 -8.90 22.44
N GLY A 134 16.86 -8.14 23.56
CA GLY A 134 17.17 -6.71 23.53
C GLY A 134 16.11 -5.86 22.80
N LEU A 135 14.88 -6.37 22.68
CA LEU A 135 13.80 -5.70 21.96
C LEU A 135 12.95 -4.79 22.86
N TYR A 136 13.18 -4.80 24.18
CA TYR A 136 12.57 -3.82 25.06
C TYR A 136 13.39 -2.53 25.08
N PRO A 137 12.73 -1.37 25.07
CA PRO A 137 13.40 -0.10 25.24
C PRO A 137 14.04 -0.02 26.64
N THR A 138 15.21 0.62 26.74
CA THR A 138 15.93 0.81 28.00
C THR A 138 15.22 1.78 28.94
N ILE A 139 14.37 2.66 28.40
CA ILE A 139 13.54 3.62 29.14
C ILE A 139 12.08 3.35 28.82
N SER A 140 11.29 3.10 29.85
CA SER A 140 9.84 2.91 29.69
C SER A 140 9.14 4.25 29.62
N THR A 141 8.59 4.56 28.46
CA THR A 141 7.70 5.71 28.21
C THR A 141 6.37 5.21 27.65
N LYS A 142 5.33 6.06 27.64
CA LYS A 142 4.04 5.70 27.00
C LYS A 142 4.23 5.31 25.52
N THR A 143 5.07 6.06 24.80
CA THR A 143 5.36 5.80 23.39
C THR A 143 6.09 4.46 23.20
N SER A 144 7.11 4.18 24.05
CA SER A 144 7.85 2.92 23.96
C SER A 144 6.97 1.70 24.30
N ALA A 145 6.04 1.83 25.25
CA ALA A 145 5.08 0.79 25.57
C ALA A 145 4.12 0.51 24.42
N ALA A 146 3.65 1.55 23.71
CA ALA A 146 2.80 1.41 22.54
C ALA A 146 3.54 0.68 21.39
N THR A 147 4.79 1.04 21.11
CA THR A 147 5.61 0.36 20.08
C THR A 147 5.83 -1.12 20.41
N VAL A 148 6.09 -1.45 21.69
CA VAL A 148 6.23 -2.86 22.12
C VAL A 148 4.92 -3.60 21.90
N ARG A 149 3.77 -3.00 22.19
CA ARG A 149 2.47 -3.61 21.96
C ARG A 149 2.25 -3.91 20.48
N VAL A 150 2.45 -2.94 19.60
CA VAL A 150 2.35 -3.14 18.14
C VAL A 150 3.29 -4.27 17.67
N MET A 151 4.52 -4.33 18.22
CA MET A 151 5.47 -5.42 17.92
C MET A 151 4.92 -6.79 18.34
N MET A 152 4.31 -6.90 19.52
CA MET A 152 3.70 -8.15 20.00
C MET A 152 2.47 -8.53 19.16
N ASP A 153 1.63 -7.55 18.84
CA ASP A 153 0.46 -7.76 17.99
C ASP A 153 0.89 -8.23 16.59
N PHE A 154 1.94 -7.64 16.01
CA PHE A 154 2.54 -8.11 14.75
C PHE A 154 3.02 -9.56 14.86
N ILE A 155 3.78 -9.90 15.89
CA ILE A 155 4.29 -11.27 16.13
C ILE A 155 3.15 -12.28 16.21
N THR A 156 2.02 -11.90 16.78
CA THR A 156 0.85 -12.77 16.93
C THR A 156 0.29 -13.25 15.62
N TYR A 157 0.32 -12.39 14.57
CA TYR A 157 -0.22 -12.68 13.25
C TYR A 157 0.85 -13.01 12.19
N ALA A 158 2.13 -12.97 12.56
CA ALA A 158 3.23 -13.38 11.68
C ALA A 158 3.40 -14.92 11.69
N ASP A 159 2.37 -15.63 11.27
CA ASP A 159 2.27 -17.08 11.21
C ASP A 159 2.68 -17.69 9.87
N GLY A 160 2.83 -16.83 8.86
CA GLY A 160 3.15 -17.19 7.47
C GLY A 160 1.94 -17.27 6.56
N ASP A 161 0.72 -17.06 7.06
CA ASP A 161 -0.50 -17.05 6.28
C ASP A 161 -0.97 -15.61 5.94
N ASN A 162 -0.49 -14.63 6.72
CA ASN A 162 -0.76 -13.21 6.53
C ASN A 162 0.47 -12.49 5.96
N ASP A 163 0.29 -11.63 4.95
CA ASP A 163 1.32 -10.69 4.53
C ASP A 163 1.34 -9.43 5.41
N LEU A 164 2.31 -8.54 5.21
CA LEU A 164 2.46 -7.33 6.02
C LEU A 164 1.20 -6.46 6.04
N ILE A 165 0.54 -6.30 4.89
CA ILE A 165 -0.67 -5.48 4.77
C ILE A 165 -1.83 -6.13 5.54
N ASP A 166 -1.98 -7.46 5.47
CA ASP A 166 -3.00 -8.17 6.24
C ASP A 166 -2.79 -7.97 7.73
N ILE A 167 -1.56 -8.14 8.20
CA ILE A 167 -1.22 -7.94 9.62
C ILE A 167 -1.52 -6.49 10.03
N ALA A 168 -1.08 -5.50 9.25
CA ALA A 168 -1.34 -4.09 9.53
C ALA A 168 -2.84 -3.79 9.64
N ASN A 169 -3.63 -4.31 8.71
CA ASN A 169 -5.09 -4.14 8.71
C ASN A 169 -5.74 -4.83 9.94
N ILE A 170 -5.29 -6.03 10.33
CA ILE A 170 -5.81 -6.77 11.48
C ILE A 170 -5.57 -6.00 12.78
N ILE A 171 -4.36 -5.45 12.95
CA ILE A 171 -3.97 -4.77 14.19
C ILE A 171 -4.30 -3.27 14.18
N GLY A 172 -4.84 -2.76 13.05
CA GLY A 172 -5.33 -1.38 12.92
C GLY A 172 -4.24 -0.31 12.90
N VAL A 173 -3.13 -0.58 12.20
CA VAL A 173 -2.02 0.39 12.01
C VAL A 173 -1.70 0.56 10.52
N GLN A 174 -0.94 1.60 10.18
CA GLN A 174 -0.36 1.72 8.84
C GLN A 174 0.77 0.70 8.66
N ALA A 175 0.88 0.10 7.48
CA ALA A 175 1.93 -0.87 7.21
C ALA A 175 3.34 -0.27 7.32
N GLU A 176 3.48 1.03 7.02
CA GLU A 176 4.74 1.76 7.19
C GLU A 176 5.22 1.78 8.65
N ASP A 177 4.30 1.81 9.62
CA ASP A 177 4.62 1.76 11.05
C ASP A 177 5.27 0.41 11.45
N LEU A 178 5.07 -0.61 10.66
CA LEU A 178 5.63 -1.94 10.87
C LEU A 178 7.03 -2.13 10.27
N PHE A 179 7.49 -1.27 9.37
CA PHE A 179 8.77 -1.44 8.67
C PHE A 179 9.95 -1.56 9.63
N GLU A 180 10.06 -0.63 10.58
CA GLU A 180 11.12 -0.66 11.60
C GLU A 180 11.00 -1.87 12.54
N ILE A 181 9.76 -2.28 12.86
CA ILE A 181 9.48 -3.46 13.68
C ILE A 181 9.97 -4.72 12.97
N VAL A 182 9.62 -4.87 11.69
CA VAL A 182 10.06 -5.99 10.85
C VAL A 182 11.58 -6.06 10.79
N ASP A 183 12.24 -4.93 10.53
CA ASP A 183 13.70 -4.87 10.44
C ASP A 183 14.35 -5.27 11.79
N LYS A 184 13.84 -4.81 12.93
CA LYS A 184 14.30 -5.21 14.28
C LYS A 184 14.12 -6.71 14.53
N LEU A 185 12.96 -7.24 14.19
CA LEU A 185 12.65 -8.66 14.38
C LEU A 185 13.49 -9.56 13.47
N LYS A 186 13.76 -9.15 12.24
CA LYS A 186 14.67 -9.83 11.29
C LYS A 186 16.11 -9.82 11.82
N ALA A 187 16.59 -8.68 12.35
CA ALA A 187 17.94 -8.53 12.87
C ALA A 187 18.24 -9.53 14.02
N VAL A 188 17.26 -9.81 14.88
CA VAL A 188 17.39 -10.80 15.96
C VAL A 188 16.94 -12.21 15.55
N LYS A 189 16.67 -12.44 14.26
CA LYS A 189 16.22 -13.71 13.68
C LYS A 189 14.95 -14.28 14.33
N LEU A 190 14.10 -13.41 14.86
CA LEU A 190 12.83 -13.82 15.46
C LEU A 190 11.75 -14.07 14.41
N ILE A 191 11.85 -13.43 13.25
CA ILE A 191 11.00 -13.69 12.09
C ILE A 191 11.85 -14.01 10.86
N LYS A 192 11.24 -14.68 9.89
CA LYS A 192 11.78 -14.91 8.54
C LYS A 192 10.72 -14.65 7.50
N VAL A 193 11.14 -14.31 6.29
CA VAL A 193 10.30 -14.29 5.07
C VAL A 193 10.13 -15.74 4.59
N ILE A 194 8.95 -16.09 4.08
CA ILE A 194 8.62 -17.42 3.53
C ILE A 194 8.13 -17.32 2.10
#